data_41e630914c1082e95358a80dc6b073aa
#
_entry.id   41e630914c1082e95358a80dc6b073aa
#
_cell.length_a   1.000
_cell.length_b   1.000
_cell.length_c   1.000
_cell.angle_alpha   90.00
_cell.angle_beta   90.00
_cell.angle_gamma   90.00
#
_symmetry.space_group_name_H-M   'P 1'
#
loop_
_entity.id
_entity.type
_entity.pdbx_description
1 polymer ?
#
loop_
_entity_poly.entity_id
_entity_poly.type
_entity_poly.pdbx_seq_one_letter_code
_entity_poly.pdbx_strand_id
1 'polypeptide(L)'
;MLFHIKQTHTPENCPYGKGGSRSLFESESKNVKIIGHWLAFPAHTNYLIVETDDIGHLHSFLLPGAGRTVSEITPVSDKPMPKPD
;
A
#
# COMPACT_ATOMS: atom_id res chain seq x y z
N MET A 1 10.51 -0.13 9.79
CA MET A 1 9.23 0.41 10.30
C MET A 1 8.09 -0.10 9.43
N LEU A 2 7.00 -0.49 10.04
CA LEU A 2 5.85 -1.03 9.32
C LEU A 2 4.82 0.04 9.03
N PHE A 3 4.22 -0.04 7.84
CA PHE A 3 3.14 0.84 7.44
C PHE A 3 2.00 0.03 6.86
N HIS A 4 0.78 0.41 7.24
CA HIS A 4 -0.43 -0.06 6.59
C HIS A 4 -0.80 0.96 5.51
N ILE A 5 -1.07 0.46 4.31
CA ILE A 5 -1.48 1.30 3.19
C ILE A 5 -2.84 0.85 2.71
N LYS A 6 -3.78 1.79 2.68
CA LYS A 6 -5.08 1.60 2.05
C LYS A 6 -5.08 2.43 0.78
N GLN A 7 -5.01 1.76 -0.38
CA GLN A 7 -4.92 2.41 -1.68
C GLN A 7 -6.21 2.18 -2.45
N THR A 8 -6.96 3.25 -2.68
CA THR A 8 -8.29 3.20 -3.30
C THR A 8 -8.25 3.89 -4.66
N HIS A 9 -8.88 3.29 -5.67
CA HIS A 9 -9.08 3.89 -6.98
C HIS A 9 -10.58 3.95 -7.28
N THR A 10 -10.95 4.84 -8.22
CA THR A 10 -12.34 4.91 -8.69
C THR A 10 -12.60 3.81 -9.72
N PRO A 11 -13.88 3.46 -9.98
CA PRO A 11 -14.20 2.48 -11.02
C PRO A 11 -13.64 2.84 -12.41
N GLU A 12 -13.60 4.14 -12.75
CA GLU A 12 -13.03 4.61 -14.03
C GLU A 12 -11.55 4.32 -14.14
N ASN A 13 -10.84 4.29 -13.00
CA ASN A 13 -9.40 4.08 -12.95
C ASN A 13 -9.03 2.65 -12.56
N CYS A 14 -10.01 1.74 -12.56
CA CYS A 14 -9.78 0.36 -12.17
C CYS A 14 -8.73 -0.28 -13.09
N PRO A 15 -7.68 -0.91 -12.51
CA PRO A 15 -6.63 -1.52 -13.32
C PRO A 15 -7.02 -2.88 -13.91
N TYR A 16 -8.26 -3.30 -13.76
CA TYR A 16 -8.73 -4.57 -14.32
C TYR A 16 -8.46 -4.60 -15.82
N GLY A 17 -7.73 -5.61 -16.28
CA GLY A 17 -7.32 -5.72 -17.68
C GLY A 17 -6.25 -4.72 -18.11
N LYS A 18 -5.70 -3.92 -17.18
CA LYS A 18 -4.71 -2.88 -17.47
C LYS A 18 -3.52 -2.97 -16.51
N GLY A 19 -3.01 -4.15 -16.28
CA GLY A 19 -1.87 -4.38 -15.39
C GLY A 19 -2.25 -4.92 -14.02
N GLY A 20 -3.52 -4.87 -13.64
CA GLY A 20 -4.00 -5.41 -12.37
C GLY A 20 -3.66 -4.54 -11.16
N SER A 21 -4.00 -5.02 -9.98
CA SER A 21 -3.81 -4.28 -8.72
C SER A 21 -2.34 -3.96 -8.42
N ARG A 22 -1.41 -4.78 -8.90
CA ARG A 22 0.03 -4.55 -8.70
C ARG A 22 0.58 -3.42 -9.56
N SER A 23 -0.16 -2.94 -10.56
CA SER A 23 0.27 -1.82 -11.39
C SER A 23 0.16 -0.47 -10.67
N LEU A 24 -0.50 -0.44 -9.50
CA LEU A 24 -0.75 0.79 -8.75
C LEU A 24 0.35 1.10 -7.73
N PHE A 25 1.35 0.25 -7.64
CA PHE A 25 2.51 0.47 -6.78
C PHE A 25 3.72 -0.25 -7.37
N GLU A 26 4.91 0.07 -6.86
CA GLU A 26 6.17 -0.53 -7.35
C GLU A 26 6.37 -1.90 -6.71
N SER A 27 5.79 -2.95 -7.31
CA SER A 27 5.79 -4.30 -6.74
C SER A 27 7.19 -4.94 -6.70
N GLU A 28 8.13 -4.42 -7.48
CA GLU A 28 9.51 -4.90 -7.54
C GLU A 28 10.48 -3.99 -6.79
N SER A 29 9.98 -3.12 -5.91
CA SER A 29 10.81 -2.19 -5.16
C SER A 29 11.86 -2.93 -4.33
N LYS A 30 13.09 -2.42 -4.34
CA LYS A 30 14.18 -2.93 -3.51
C LYS A 30 14.25 -2.20 -2.17
N ASN A 31 13.58 -1.06 -2.03
CA ASN A 31 13.64 -0.21 -0.86
C ASN A 31 12.43 -0.35 0.06
N VAL A 32 11.37 -0.99 -0.41
CA VAL A 32 10.15 -1.23 0.35
C VAL A 32 9.83 -2.72 0.26
N LYS A 33 9.78 -3.37 1.41
CA LYS A 33 9.47 -4.79 1.48
C LYS A 33 7.96 -4.96 1.68
N ILE A 34 7.32 -5.69 0.78
CA ILE A 34 5.90 -6.01 0.91
C ILE A 34 5.77 -7.21 1.84
N ILE A 35 5.16 -7.00 3.01
CA ILE A 35 4.89 -8.06 3.98
C ILE A 35 3.61 -8.79 3.60
N GLY A 36 2.61 -8.06 3.12
CA GLY A 36 1.35 -8.64 2.68
C GLY A 36 0.59 -7.70 1.77
N HIS A 37 -0.21 -8.28 0.88
CA HIS A 37 -1.05 -7.54 -0.04
C HIS A 37 -2.39 -8.26 -0.15
N TRP A 38 -3.47 -7.53 0.08
CA TRP A 38 -4.84 -8.05 -0.02
C TRP A 38 -5.66 -7.11 -0.91
N LEU A 39 -6.51 -7.69 -1.73
CA LEU A 39 -7.37 -6.94 -2.64
C LEU A 39 -8.83 -7.09 -2.24
N ALA A 40 -9.51 -5.96 -2.03
CA ALA A 40 -10.95 -5.90 -1.91
C ALA A 40 -11.49 -5.41 -3.27
N PHE A 41 -11.70 -6.33 -4.21
CA PHE A 41 -12.05 -5.98 -5.58
C PHE A 41 -13.34 -5.15 -5.66
N PRO A 42 -14.44 -5.53 -4.99
CA PRO A 42 -15.67 -4.74 -5.09
C PRO A 42 -15.53 -3.33 -4.53
N ALA A 43 -14.60 -3.12 -3.60
CA ALA A 43 -14.35 -1.80 -3.00
C ALA A 43 -13.25 -1.03 -3.75
N HIS A 44 -12.69 -1.59 -4.83
CA HIS A 44 -11.60 -0.99 -5.60
C HIS A 44 -10.44 -0.54 -4.71
N THR A 45 -10.03 -1.41 -3.79
CA THR A 45 -9.06 -1.06 -2.75
C THR A 45 -8.00 -2.13 -2.60
N ASN A 46 -6.73 -1.70 -2.57
CA ASN A 46 -5.59 -2.50 -2.14
C ASN A 46 -5.32 -2.24 -0.66
N TYR A 47 -5.06 -3.32 0.07
CA TYR A 47 -4.56 -3.23 1.45
C TYR A 47 -3.18 -3.84 1.48
N LEU A 48 -2.19 -3.09 1.96
CA LEU A 48 -0.81 -3.55 2.05
C LEU A 48 -0.26 -3.33 3.45
N ILE A 49 0.61 -4.26 3.85
CA ILE A 49 1.54 -4.03 4.96
C ILE A 49 2.93 -4.06 4.34
N VAL A 50 3.68 -3.00 4.55
CA VAL A 50 5.02 -2.86 3.99
C VAL A 50 6.01 -2.44 5.06
N GLU A 51 7.29 -2.71 4.81
CA GLU A 51 8.38 -2.31 5.69
C GLU A 51 9.36 -1.42 4.94
N THR A 52 9.67 -0.28 5.52
CA THR A 52 10.72 0.62 5.07
C THR A 52 11.11 1.55 6.22
N ASP A 53 12.32 2.08 6.18
CA ASP A 53 12.79 3.07 7.18
C ASP A 53 12.78 4.50 6.62
N ASP A 54 12.38 4.67 5.37
CA ASP A 54 12.43 5.96 4.69
C ASP A 54 11.09 6.26 4.03
N ILE A 55 10.44 7.32 4.51
CA ILE A 55 9.14 7.73 3.97
C ILE A 55 9.24 8.15 2.49
N GLY A 56 10.40 8.64 2.07
CA GLY A 56 10.64 8.97 0.66
C GLY A 56 10.60 7.73 -0.22
N HIS A 57 11.14 6.60 0.26
CA HIS A 57 11.03 5.33 -0.45
C HIS A 57 9.58 4.89 -0.55
N LEU A 58 8.78 5.14 0.48
CA LEU A 58 7.36 4.80 0.47
C LEU A 58 6.59 5.62 -0.56
N HIS A 59 6.89 6.92 -0.67
CA HIS A 59 6.27 7.77 -1.67
C HIS A 59 6.62 7.31 -3.09
N SER A 60 7.88 6.95 -3.34
CA SER A 60 8.31 6.41 -4.63
C SER A 60 7.64 5.07 -4.95
N PHE A 61 7.46 4.23 -3.92
CA PHE A 61 6.77 2.96 -4.05
C PHE A 61 5.33 3.14 -4.53
N LEU A 62 4.66 4.21 -4.12
CA LEU A 62 3.25 4.48 -4.48
C LEU A 62 3.12 5.32 -5.75
N LEU A 63 4.22 5.77 -6.32
CA LEU A 63 4.21 6.68 -7.47
C LEU A 63 3.47 6.12 -8.69
N PRO A 64 3.58 4.81 -9.06
CA PRO A 64 2.86 4.30 -10.23
C PRO A 64 1.35 4.52 -10.18
N GLY A 65 0.76 4.55 -8.98
CA GLY A 65 -0.66 4.77 -8.80
C GLY A 65 -1.05 6.22 -8.50
N ALA A 66 -0.09 7.14 -8.40
CA ALA A 66 -0.32 8.48 -7.86
C ALA A 66 -1.40 9.28 -8.61
N GLY A 67 -1.50 9.12 -9.91
CA GLY A 67 -2.50 9.83 -10.72
C GLY A 67 -3.87 9.17 -10.75
N ARG A 68 -4.02 8.01 -10.13
CA ARG A 68 -5.24 7.19 -10.26
C ARG A 68 -5.79 6.71 -8.93
N THR A 69 -5.07 6.95 -7.84
CA THR A 69 -5.44 6.41 -6.53
C THR A 69 -5.30 7.46 -5.44
N VAL A 70 -5.96 7.17 -4.32
CA VAL A 70 -5.70 7.85 -3.05
C VAL A 70 -5.16 6.80 -2.09
N SER A 71 -4.01 7.11 -1.47
CA SER A 71 -3.38 6.19 -0.53
C SER A 71 -3.40 6.79 0.88
N GLU A 72 -3.93 6.03 1.84
CA GLU A 72 -3.86 6.35 3.25
C GLU A 72 -2.74 5.51 3.85
N ILE A 73 -1.76 6.16 4.47
CA ILE A 73 -0.59 5.51 5.04
C ILE A 73 -0.66 5.66 6.55
N THR A 74 -0.60 4.54 7.27
CA THR A 74 -0.67 4.53 8.72
C THR A 74 0.51 3.74 9.27
N PRO A 75 1.38 4.35 10.10
CA PRO A 75 2.41 3.59 10.80
C PRO A 75 1.75 2.60 11.75
N VAL A 76 2.25 1.37 11.76
CA VAL A 76 1.69 0.32 12.62
C VAL A 76 2.81 -0.42 13.34
N SER A 77 2.45 -1.07 14.44
CA SER A 77 3.35 -1.93 15.19
C SER A 77 2.88 -3.37 15.11
N ASP A 78 3.82 -4.29 15.02
CA ASP A 78 3.54 -5.72 15.10
C ASP A 78 3.53 -6.23 16.55
N LYS A 79 3.68 -5.31 17.51
CA LYS A 79 3.71 -5.64 18.94
C LYS A 79 2.39 -5.25 19.59
N PRO A 80 1.94 -6.02 20.59
CA PRO A 80 0.73 -5.65 21.30
C PRO A 80 0.93 -4.35 22.09
N MET A 81 -0.18 -3.71 22.40
CA MET A 81 -0.14 -2.54 23.27
C MET A 81 0.47 -2.94 24.62
N PRO A 82 1.40 -2.14 25.17
CA PRO A 82 1.95 -2.43 26.49
C PRO A 82 0.86 -2.49 27.55
N LYS A 83 0.96 -3.49 28.41
CA LYS A 83 0.04 -3.61 29.53
C LYS A 83 0.41 -2.58 30.59
N PRO A 84 -0.52 -1.76 31.08
CA PRO A 84 -0.21 -0.83 32.16
C PRO A 84 0.10 -1.58 33.44
N ASP A 85 1.04 -1.06 34.22
CA ASP A 85 1.41 -1.61 35.53
C ASP A 85 0.36 -1.29 36.58
#